data_0a4358d426d5376123f2a05d0f9854f3
#
_entry.id   0a4358d426d5376123f2a05d0f9854f3
#
_cell.length_a   1.000
_cell.length_b   1.000
_cell.length_c   1.000
_cell.angle_alpha   90.00
_cell.angle_beta   90.00
_cell.angle_gamma   90.00
#
_symmetry.space_group_name_H-M   'P 1'
#
loop_
_entity.id
_entity.type
_entity.pdbx_description
1 polymer ?
#
loop_
_entity_poly.entity_id
_entity_poly.type
_entity_poly.pdbx_seq_one_letter_code
_entity_poly.pdbx_strand_id
1 'polypeptide(L)'
;MSGCKQQILASIPSNSCCSHAFLAVVIDFCGFVDTQNSRLLISAPDFVCEKAIKIFNRFYPTATINTWKDFLAVSGDINAILSNCNITYAPQYDKFEKNCDQLTLLKTLFIINGNFYCELNNNQNSKGYHLEFFVKPERQDLVKNLLEKFDFDFKSKQRQNGIMFYNKHSEVICDFLVCLGAGYTALEVQNSLAMREIRNSANRQNNCFESNLDKTLSASAEQMKAINYFIDTDNLDLLDDNLKEIALLRYANPYLPLSELVNLLGKNISRAGLKYRLDKIIDIYKKNKGEN
;
A
#
# COMPACT_ATOMS: atom_id res chain seq x y z
N MET A 1 6.09 -3.64 12.65
CA MET A 1 6.92 -2.41 12.73
C MET A 1 8.32 -2.63 13.31
N SER A 2 8.47 -3.30 14.44
CA SER A 2 9.82 -3.55 15.00
C SER A 2 10.74 -4.28 14.03
N GLY A 3 10.26 -5.27 13.29
CA GLY A 3 11.04 -6.04 12.33
C GLY A 3 11.65 -5.20 11.18
N CYS A 4 10.91 -4.22 10.63
CA CYS A 4 11.42 -3.33 9.59
C CYS A 4 12.59 -2.48 10.11
N LYS A 5 12.43 -1.82 11.25
CA LYS A 5 13.50 -1.00 11.86
C LYS A 5 14.73 -1.82 12.28
N GLN A 6 14.52 -3.06 12.73
CA GLN A 6 15.62 -3.99 13.03
C GLN A 6 16.40 -4.42 11.78
N GLN A 7 15.72 -4.70 10.66
CA GLN A 7 16.39 -4.96 9.38
C GLN A 7 17.27 -3.79 8.98
N ILE A 8 16.72 -2.55 9.02
CA ILE A 8 17.46 -1.33 8.70
C ILE A 8 18.69 -1.19 9.62
N LEU A 9 18.52 -1.36 10.91
CA LEU A 9 19.62 -1.26 11.87
C LEU A 9 20.71 -2.29 11.61
N ALA A 10 20.34 -3.53 11.26
CA ALA A 10 21.30 -4.58 10.92
C ALA A 10 22.09 -4.27 9.64
N SER A 11 21.51 -3.51 8.71
CA SER A 11 22.13 -3.11 7.44
C SER A 11 23.14 -1.95 7.59
N ILE A 12 23.23 -1.29 8.73
CA ILE A 12 24.18 -0.20 8.99
C ILE A 12 25.59 -0.79 9.16
N PRO A 13 26.58 -0.40 8.31
CA PRO A 13 27.93 -0.90 8.39
C PRO A 13 28.60 -0.57 9.73
N SER A 14 29.54 -1.44 10.15
CA SER A 14 30.26 -1.27 11.42
C SER A 14 31.61 -0.56 11.26
N ASN A 15 31.88 0.07 10.11
CA ASN A 15 33.07 0.90 9.92
C ASN A 15 33.00 2.20 10.76
N SER A 16 34.13 2.87 10.94
CA SER A 16 34.22 4.06 11.80
C SER A 16 33.28 5.18 11.34
N CYS A 17 33.30 5.54 10.06
CA CYS A 17 32.52 6.66 9.56
C CYS A 17 31.01 6.46 9.72
N CYS A 18 30.47 5.28 9.33
CA CYS A 18 29.04 4.97 9.50
C CYS A 18 28.66 4.86 10.98
N SER A 19 29.55 4.33 11.83
CA SER A 19 29.30 4.25 13.29
C SER A 19 29.17 5.64 13.91
N HIS A 20 30.01 6.59 13.53
CA HIS A 20 29.91 7.97 14.00
C HIS A 20 28.71 8.71 13.42
N ALA A 21 28.36 8.47 12.15
CA ALA A 21 27.12 8.99 11.54
C ALA A 21 25.87 8.48 12.28
N PHE A 22 25.85 7.20 12.65
CA PHE A 22 24.78 6.62 13.48
C PHE A 22 24.70 7.31 14.84
N LEU A 23 25.82 7.40 15.57
CA LEU A 23 25.87 8.07 16.88
C LEU A 23 25.46 9.54 16.79
N ALA A 24 25.87 10.26 15.74
CA ALA A 24 25.52 11.67 15.57
C ALA A 24 24.00 11.89 15.60
N VAL A 25 23.23 11.06 14.87
CA VAL A 25 21.77 11.13 14.87
C VAL A 25 21.18 10.68 16.20
N VAL A 26 21.70 9.58 16.80
CA VAL A 26 21.22 9.09 18.10
C VAL A 26 21.44 10.16 19.19
N ILE A 27 22.59 10.81 19.20
CA ILE A 27 22.90 11.85 20.19
C ILE A 27 22.03 13.09 19.97
N ASP A 28 21.84 13.53 18.71
CA ASP A 28 21.04 14.72 18.39
C ASP A 28 19.56 14.57 18.76
N PHE A 29 18.99 13.39 18.52
CA PHE A 29 17.54 13.17 18.69
C PHE A 29 17.17 12.53 20.03
N CYS A 30 18.07 11.74 20.62
CA CYS A 30 17.81 10.95 21.81
C CYS A 30 18.80 11.23 22.95
N GLY A 31 19.82 12.06 22.71
CA GLY A 31 20.90 12.32 23.65
C GLY A 31 20.69 13.62 24.46
N PHE A 32 21.28 13.59 25.66
CA PHE A 32 21.44 14.77 26.53
C PHE A 32 22.81 14.75 27.18
N VAL A 33 23.56 15.86 27.07
CA VAL A 33 24.88 16.00 27.72
C VAL A 33 24.70 16.59 29.11
N ASP A 34 24.92 15.76 30.12
CA ASP A 34 24.96 16.19 31.53
C ASP A 34 26.36 16.73 31.83
N THR A 35 26.51 18.04 31.72
CA THR A 35 27.80 18.74 31.93
C THR A 35 28.25 18.70 33.38
N GLN A 36 27.33 18.59 34.35
CA GLN A 36 27.68 18.52 35.78
C GLN A 36 28.37 17.22 36.15
N ASN A 37 27.91 16.11 35.58
CA ASN A 37 28.47 14.78 35.87
C ASN A 37 29.37 14.25 34.72
N SER A 38 29.69 15.09 33.71
CA SER A 38 30.53 14.73 32.56
C SER A 38 30.08 13.43 31.90
N ARG A 39 28.80 13.30 31.61
CA ARG A 39 28.23 12.10 31.01
C ARG A 39 27.24 12.43 29.90
N LEU A 40 27.12 11.51 28.93
CA LEU A 40 26.14 11.51 27.87
C LEU A 40 25.02 10.52 28.23
N LEU A 41 23.79 11.02 28.29
CA LEU A 41 22.58 10.22 28.51
C LEU A 41 21.86 10.02 27.17
N ILE A 42 21.48 8.81 26.84
CA ILE A 42 20.76 8.48 25.60
C ILE A 42 19.48 7.72 25.96
N SER A 43 18.32 8.30 25.59
CA SER A 43 17.01 7.66 25.73
C SER A 43 16.49 7.27 24.34
N ALA A 44 16.69 6.01 23.97
CA ALA A 44 16.34 5.45 22.68
C ALA A 44 15.78 4.02 22.85
N PRO A 45 15.10 3.44 21.84
CA PRO A 45 14.67 2.05 21.89
C PRO A 45 15.82 1.08 22.17
N ASP A 46 15.56 0.00 22.90
CA ASP A 46 16.58 -0.95 23.36
C ASP A 46 17.52 -1.44 22.25
N PHE A 47 16.97 -1.80 21.08
CA PHE A 47 17.78 -2.27 19.94
C PHE A 47 18.71 -1.18 19.37
N VAL A 48 18.38 0.10 19.54
CA VAL A 48 19.24 1.24 19.18
C VAL A 48 20.34 1.40 20.22
N CYS A 49 19.98 1.32 21.51
CA CYS A 49 20.95 1.34 22.64
C CYS A 49 21.95 0.19 22.54
N GLU A 50 21.52 -1.03 22.22
CA GLU A 50 22.41 -2.16 22.02
C GLU A 50 23.46 -1.93 20.92
N LYS A 51 23.04 -1.32 19.79
CA LYS A 51 23.97 -0.95 18.72
C LYS A 51 24.92 0.16 19.17
N ALA A 52 24.42 1.17 19.87
CA ALA A 52 25.24 2.25 20.42
C ALA A 52 26.29 1.71 21.39
N ILE A 53 25.94 0.79 22.30
CA ILE A 53 26.86 0.11 23.20
C ILE A 53 27.99 -0.60 22.45
N LYS A 54 27.67 -1.35 21.38
CA LYS A 54 28.66 -2.02 20.55
C LYS A 54 29.62 -1.03 19.89
N ILE A 55 29.13 0.13 19.47
CA ILE A 55 29.95 1.19 18.87
C ILE A 55 30.83 1.84 19.93
N PHE A 56 30.29 2.18 21.11
CA PHE A 56 31.07 2.77 22.19
C PHE A 56 32.18 1.80 22.66
N ASN A 57 31.87 0.54 22.89
CA ASN A 57 32.88 -0.46 23.29
C ASN A 57 33.99 -0.63 22.26
N ARG A 58 33.68 -0.48 20.98
CA ARG A 58 34.67 -0.63 19.88
C ARG A 58 35.56 0.59 19.70
N PHE A 59 35.00 1.78 19.73
CA PHE A 59 35.70 3.02 19.36
C PHE A 59 36.12 3.86 20.57
N TYR A 60 35.53 3.60 21.72
CA TYR A 60 35.80 4.31 22.99
C TYR A 60 35.94 3.35 24.14
N PRO A 61 36.98 2.48 24.11
CA PRO A 61 37.15 1.39 25.10
C PRO A 61 37.38 1.88 26.55
N THR A 62 37.75 3.16 26.71
CA THR A 62 37.93 3.80 28.04
C THR A 62 36.63 4.38 28.60
N ALA A 63 35.57 4.44 27.79
CA ALA A 63 34.26 4.93 28.24
C ALA A 63 33.60 3.89 29.16
N THR A 64 33.00 4.38 30.23
CA THR A 64 32.18 3.54 31.13
C THR A 64 30.73 3.65 30.71
N ILE A 65 30.09 2.51 30.50
CA ILE A 65 28.71 2.42 30.01
C ILE A 65 27.83 1.80 31.09
N ASN A 66 26.81 2.52 31.52
CA ASN A 66 25.80 2.05 32.46
C ASN A 66 24.42 2.08 31.79
N THR A 67 23.70 0.98 31.87
CA THR A 67 22.33 0.86 31.39
C THR A 67 21.33 1.02 32.53
N TRP A 68 20.40 1.92 32.37
CA TRP A 68 19.27 2.15 33.27
C TRP A 68 17.98 1.79 32.55
N LYS A 69 16.90 1.65 33.30
CA LYS A 69 15.61 1.23 32.72
C LYS A 69 15.17 2.09 31.49
N ASP A 70 15.43 3.40 31.56
CA ASP A 70 14.91 4.35 30.57
C ASP A 70 16.02 5.03 29.75
N PHE A 71 17.30 4.82 30.06
CA PHE A 71 18.40 5.45 29.34
C PHE A 71 19.73 4.73 29.47
N LEU A 72 20.60 4.97 28.52
CA LEU A 72 22.01 4.57 28.50
C LEU A 72 22.84 5.78 28.95
N ALA A 73 23.70 5.58 29.98
CA ALA A 73 24.64 6.58 30.44
C ALA A 73 26.06 6.21 30.01
N VAL A 74 26.73 7.10 29.31
CA VAL A 74 28.12 6.96 28.84
C VAL A 74 28.95 8.01 29.55
N SER A 75 30.02 7.59 30.24
CA SER A 75 30.96 8.47 30.94
C SER A 75 32.36 8.26 30.39
N GLY A 76 33.20 9.28 30.40
CA GLY A 76 34.56 9.27 29.85
C GLY A 76 34.84 10.55 29.07
N ASP A 77 35.64 10.46 28.02
CA ASP A 77 35.93 11.63 27.19
C ASP A 77 34.75 11.95 26.26
N ILE A 78 33.74 12.61 26.81
CA ILE A 78 32.55 13.01 26.08
C ILE A 78 32.88 13.98 24.97
N ASN A 79 33.88 14.87 25.14
CA ASN A 79 34.30 15.80 24.12
C ASN A 79 34.86 15.09 22.87
N ALA A 80 35.68 14.06 23.07
CA ALA A 80 36.16 13.23 21.97
C ALA A 80 35.01 12.50 21.24
N ILE A 81 34.04 11.97 21.98
CA ILE A 81 32.85 11.32 21.39
C ILE A 81 32.08 12.33 20.53
N LEU A 82 31.75 13.50 21.06
CA LEU A 82 31.00 14.54 20.34
C LEU A 82 31.77 15.04 19.12
N SER A 83 33.06 15.29 19.25
CA SER A 83 33.94 15.75 18.15
C SER A 83 33.95 14.72 17.00
N ASN A 84 34.13 13.44 17.29
CA ASN A 84 34.13 12.37 16.30
C ASN A 84 32.76 12.20 15.61
N CYS A 85 31.67 12.57 16.31
CA CYS A 85 30.31 12.61 15.76
C CYS A 85 30.00 13.94 15.07
N ASN A 86 30.98 14.82 14.84
CA ASN A 86 30.79 16.18 14.28
C ASN A 86 29.77 17.01 15.07
N ILE A 87 29.73 16.89 16.38
CA ILE A 87 28.89 17.67 17.27
C ILE A 87 29.78 18.60 18.10
N THR A 88 29.61 19.91 17.89
CA THR A 88 30.25 20.94 18.72
C THR A 88 29.20 21.60 19.63
N TYR A 89 28.57 22.67 19.15
CA TYR A 89 27.38 23.29 19.78
C TYR A 89 26.09 22.71 19.19
N ALA A 90 26.15 22.30 17.92
CA ALA A 90 25.10 21.61 17.19
C ALA A 90 25.71 20.57 16.24
N PRO A 91 24.96 19.56 15.82
CA PRO A 91 25.42 18.59 14.82
C PRO A 91 25.69 19.24 13.47
N GLN A 92 26.86 18.93 12.90
CA GLN A 92 27.36 19.41 11.61
C GLN A 92 27.27 18.27 10.60
N TYR A 93 26.06 18.00 10.10
CA TYR A 93 25.75 16.88 9.21
C TYR A 93 26.39 16.97 7.81
N ASP A 94 26.71 18.20 7.39
CA ASP A 94 27.46 18.51 6.16
C ASP A 94 28.87 17.88 6.13
N LYS A 95 29.45 17.62 7.28
CA LYS A 95 30.76 16.94 7.40
C LYS A 95 30.72 15.45 7.10
N PHE A 96 29.55 14.84 7.01
CA PHE A 96 29.40 13.45 6.59
C PHE A 96 29.24 13.39 5.06
N GLU A 97 30.37 13.48 4.33
CA GLU A 97 30.39 13.62 2.87
C GLU A 97 30.21 12.31 2.11
N LYS A 98 30.63 11.17 2.71
CA LYS A 98 30.58 9.87 2.05
C LYS A 98 29.15 9.38 1.89
N ASN A 99 28.85 8.76 0.75
CA ASN A 99 27.51 8.19 0.50
C ASN A 99 27.07 7.19 1.57
N CYS A 100 28.00 6.37 2.09
CA CYS A 100 27.68 5.41 3.16
C CYS A 100 27.29 6.10 4.47
N ASP A 101 27.90 7.25 4.79
CA ASP A 101 27.60 8.02 5.99
C ASP A 101 26.22 8.67 5.87
N GLN A 102 25.95 9.31 4.73
CA GLN A 102 24.67 9.96 4.46
C GLN A 102 23.50 8.95 4.39
N LEU A 103 23.75 7.77 3.80
CA LEU A 103 22.76 6.69 3.87
C LEU A 103 22.55 6.22 5.31
N THR A 104 23.60 6.19 6.13
CA THR A 104 23.49 5.84 7.55
C THR A 104 22.74 6.90 8.34
N LEU A 105 22.93 8.20 8.04
CA LEU A 105 22.12 9.27 8.61
C LEU A 105 20.63 9.06 8.30
N LEU A 106 20.28 8.83 7.02
CA LEU A 106 18.90 8.59 6.60
C LEU A 106 18.29 7.35 7.26
N LYS A 107 19.04 6.23 7.32
CA LYS A 107 18.64 5.00 8.03
C LYS A 107 18.33 5.27 9.49
N THR A 108 19.24 5.97 10.18
CA THR A 108 19.10 6.24 11.61
C THR A 108 17.97 7.21 11.90
N LEU A 109 17.79 8.23 11.08
CA LEU A 109 16.65 9.14 11.15
C LEU A 109 15.32 8.37 11.01
N PHE A 110 15.23 7.43 10.06
CA PHE A 110 14.03 6.60 9.93
C PHE A 110 13.82 5.66 11.12
N ILE A 111 14.87 5.08 11.66
CA ILE A 111 14.78 4.21 12.84
C ILE A 111 14.20 4.98 14.04
N ILE A 112 14.64 6.21 14.27
CA ILE A 112 14.24 7.03 15.41
C ILE A 112 12.88 7.71 15.16
N ASN A 113 12.74 8.42 14.07
CA ASN A 113 11.62 9.34 13.80
C ASN A 113 10.67 8.85 12.71
N GLY A 114 11.01 7.78 12.01
CA GLY A 114 10.20 7.24 10.94
C GLY A 114 9.08 6.36 11.45
N ASN A 115 8.00 6.36 10.71
CA ASN A 115 6.86 5.48 10.93
C ASN A 115 6.42 4.89 9.59
N PHE A 116 6.19 3.58 9.57
CA PHE A 116 5.69 2.88 8.41
C PHE A 116 4.42 2.12 8.79
N TYR A 117 3.34 2.45 8.12
CA TYR A 117 2.07 1.77 8.25
C TYR A 117 1.75 1.04 6.96
N CYS A 118 1.51 -0.26 7.09
CA CYS A 118 1.06 -1.12 6.01
C CYS A 118 -0.03 -2.03 6.57
N GLU A 119 -1.23 -1.90 6.05
CA GLU A 119 -2.31 -2.78 6.40
C GLU A 119 -2.21 -4.05 5.54
N LEU A 120 -1.54 -5.07 6.07
CA LEU A 120 -1.41 -6.39 5.44
C LEU A 120 -2.71 -7.21 5.54
N ASN A 121 -3.68 -6.75 6.34
CA ASN A 121 -4.93 -7.45 6.57
C ASN A 121 -5.94 -7.27 5.43
N ASN A 122 -6.62 -8.36 5.11
CA ASN A 122 -7.54 -8.57 3.99
C ASN A 122 -8.85 -7.76 4.04
N ASN A 123 -8.98 -6.73 4.86
CA ASN A 123 -10.21 -5.96 4.98
C ASN A 123 -10.41 -5.04 3.77
N GLN A 124 -11.62 -5.04 3.22
CA GLN A 124 -12.03 -4.23 2.05
C GLN A 124 -11.82 -2.71 2.24
N ASN A 125 -11.61 -2.25 3.49
CA ASN A 125 -11.39 -0.86 3.88
C ASN A 125 -9.91 -0.54 4.20
N SER A 126 -8.95 -1.27 3.65
CA SER A 126 -7.54 -1.03 3.96
C SER A 126 -7.12 0.40 3.55
N LYS A 127 -6.59 1.16 4.52
CA LYS A 127 -6.20 2.57 4.35
C LYS A 127 -4.96 2.79 3.46
N GLY A 128 -4.44 1.73 2.83
CA GLY A 128 -3.27 1.81 1.96
C GLY A 128 -1.94 1.80 2.70
N TYR A 129 -0.92 2.29 2.04
CA TYR A 129 0.45 2.37 2.56
C TYR A 129 0.74 3.80 2.97
N HIS A 130 1.44 3.97 4.09
CA HIS A 130 1.84 5.28 4.58
C HIS A 130 3.20 5.17 5.26
N LEU A 131 4.16 5.92 4.76
CA LEU A 131 5.48 6.05 5.35
C LEU A 131 5.71 7.52 5.66
N GLU A 132 6.19 7.80 6.86
CA GLU A 132 6.40 9.17 7.34
C GLU A 132 7.63 9.30 8.22
N PHE A 133 8.20 10.51 8.23
CA PHE A 133 9.17 11.01 9.20
C PHE A 133 8.62 12.24 9.89
N PHE A 134 8.80 12.34 11.17
CA PHE A 134 8.52 13.56 11.91
C PHE A 134 9.82 14.13 12.46
N VAL A 135 10.14 15.37 12.11
CA VAL A 135 11.36 16.03 12.56
C VAL A 135 11.07 17.47 13.02
N LYS A 136 11.94 17.96 13.91
CA LYS A 136 11.90 19.37 14.34
C LYS A 136 12.22 20.28 13.16
N PRO A 137 11.76 21.55 13.16
CA PRO A 137 12.00 22.51 12.07
C PRO A 137 13.49 22.68 11.74
N GLU A 138 14.37 22.65 12.75
CA GLU A 138 15.82 22.82 12.61
C GLU A 138 16.49 21.67 11.84
N ARG A 139 15.79 20.54 11.66
CA ARG A 139 16.27 19.35 10.94
C ARG A 139 15.57 19.12 9.61
N GLN A 140 14.73 20.06 9.18
CA GLN A 140 14.00 19.97 7.91
C GLN A 140 14.95 19.84 6.72
N ASP A 141 15.93 20.73 6.63
CA ASP A 141 16.84 20.77 5.49
C ASP A 141 17.73 19.53 5.43
N LEU A 142 18.14 18.99 6.58
CA LEU A 142 18.86 17.72 6.64
C LEU A 142 18.05 16.60 5.98
N VAL A 143 16.79 16.42 6.38
CA VAL A 143 15.94 15.34 5.82
C VAL A 143 15.68 15.56 4.35
N LYS A 144 15.38 16.80 3.95
CA LYS A 144 15.13 17.17 2.56
C LYS A 144 16.35 16.87 1.68
N ASN A 145 17.52 17.31 2.07
CA ASN A 145 18.76 17.08 1.32
C ASN A 145 19.12 15.59 1.21
N LEU A 146 18.90 14.82 2.28
CA LEU A 146 19.12 13.37 2.25
C LEU A 146 18.13 12.66 1.33
N LEU A 147 16.84 13.02 1.35
CA LEU A 147 15.85 12.44 0.46
C LEU A 147 16.15 12.78 -1.00
N GLU A 148 16.45 14.04 -1.30
CA GLU A 148 16.81 14.50 -2.65
C GLU A 148 18.10 13.80 -3.16
N LYS A 149 19.09 13.62 -2.30
CA LYS A 149 20.35 12.94 -2.69
C LYS A 149 20.13 11.48 -3.10
N PHE A 150 19.20 10.78 -2.47
CA PHE A 150 18.86 9.39 -2.78
C PHE A 150 17.67 9.26 -3.73
N ASP A 151 17.26 10.38 -4.36
CA ASP A 151 16.22 10.43 -5.41
C ASP A 151 14.82 10.05 -4.92
N PHE A 152 14.49 10.43 -3.68
CA PHE A 152 13.18 10.18 -3.08
C PHE A 152 12.35 11.46 -2.98
N ASP A 153 11.24 11.52 -3.71
CA ASP A 153 10.26 12.61 -3.61
C ASP A 153 9.24 12.33 -2.49
N PHE A 154 9.38 13.05 -1.37
CA PHE A 154 8.46 13.01 -0.25
C PHE A 154 7.72 14.34 -0.13
N LYS A 155 6.40 14.24 0.05
CA LYS A 155 5.59 15.40 0.41
C LYS A 155 5.89 15.84 1.83
N SER A 156 5.86 17.15 2.08
CA SER A 156 6.02 17.70 3.42
C SER A 156 4.75 18.38 3.90
N LYS A 157 4.50 18.30 5.22
CA LYS A 157 3.38 18.98 5.87
C LYS A 157 3.81 19.54 7.21
N GLN A 158 3.57 20.85 7.41
CA GLN A 158 3.78 21.51 8.68
C GLN A 158 2.84 20.92 9.74
N ARG A 159 3.36 20.65 10.93
CA ARG A 159 2.65 20.26 12.14
C ARG A 159 2.97 21.22 13.27
N GLN A 160 2.22 21.16 14.37
CA GLN A 160 2.37 22.09 15.48
C GLN A 160 3.80 22.17 16.04
N ASN A 161 4.51 21.04 16.15
CA ASN A 161 5.83 20.96 16.77
C ASN A 161 6.93 20.47 15.79
N GLY A 162 6.69 20.53 14.48
CA GLY A 162 7.67 20.08 13.50
C GLY A 162 7.10 19.87 12.11
N ILE A 163 7.86 19.19 11.30
CA ILE A 163 7.54 18.91 9.90
C ILE A 163 7.47 17.42 9.68
N MET A 164 6.41 17.00 9.02
CA MET A 164 6.19 15.62 8.63
C MET A 164 6.48 15.48 7.13
N PHE A 165 7.48 14.65 6.78
CA PHE A 165 7.70 14.17 5.42
C PHE A 165 6.99 12.86 5.26
N TYR A 166 6.26 12.67 4.16
CA TYR A 166 5.49 11.43 3.97
C TYR A 166 5.37 11.03 2.50
N ASN A 167 5.19 9.73 2.28
CA ASN A 167 4.82 9.18 0.98
C ASN A 167 3.73 8.12 1.16
N LYS A 168 2.85 7.99 0.14
CA LYS A 168 1.74 7.01 0.10
C LYS A 168 1.79 6.13 -1.15
N HIS A 169 2.73 6.39 -2.05
CA HIS A 169 2.92 5.58 -3.25
C HIS A 169 3.69 4.32 -2.89
N SER A 170 3.09 3.17 -3.11
CA SER A 170 3.66 1.87 -2.73
C SER A 170 4.99 1.57 -3.37
N GLU A 171 5.18 1.95 -4.63
CA GLU A 171 6.46 1.78 -5.35
C GLU A 171 7.58 2.57 -4.68
N VAL A 172 7.37 3.88 -4.46
CA VAL A 172 8.36 4.73 -3.78
C VAL A 172 8.66 4.23 -2.36
N ILE A 173 7.64 3.74 -1.64
CA ILE A 173 7.82 3.16 -0.31
C ILE A 173 8.67 1.87 -0.39
N CYS A 174 8.41 0.99 -1.35
CA CYS A 174 9.21 -0.23 -1.53
C CYS A 174 10.67 0.09 -1.86
N ASP A 175 10.91 1.00 -2.81
CA ASP A 175 12.25 1.42 -3.19
C ASP A 175 13.00 2.07 -2.03
N PHE A 176 12.31 2.90 -1.25
CA PHE A 176 12.87 3.50 -0.05
C PHE A 176 13.23 2.45 1.00
N LEU A 177 12.36 1.48 1.28
CA LEU A 177 12.64 0.40 2.22
C LEU A 177 13.82 -0.46 1.77
N VAL A 178 13.93 -0.76 0.47
CA VAL A 178 15.08 -1.47 -0.11
C VAL A 178 16.36 -0.67 0.07
N CYS A 179 16.35 0.62 -0.26
CA CYS A 179 17.49 1.53 -0.09
C CYS A 179 17.95 1.57 1.37
N LEU A 180 17.02 1.59 2.32
CA LEU A 180 17.35 1.56 3.75
C LEU A 180 17.84 0.16 4.22
N GLY A 181 17.68 -0.90 3.44
CA GLY A 181 18.08 -2.26 3.79
C GLY A 181 16.98 -3.11 4.45
N ALA A 182 15.71 -2.69 4.33
CA ALA A 182 14.54 -3.46 4.77
C ALA A 182 13.92 -4.26 3.62
N GLY A 183 14.73 -4.99 2.86
CA GLY A 183 14.31 -5.71 1.66
C GLY A 183 13.23 -6.76 1.92
N TYR A 184 13.27 -7.46 3.06
CA TYR A 184 12.23 -8.41 3.42
C TYR A 184 10.86 -7.70 3.61
N THR A 185 10.84 -6.57 4.33
CA THR A 185 9.62 -5.77 4.50
C THR A 185 9.10 -5.25 3.15
N ALA A 186 9.98 -4.82 2.25
CA ALA A 186 9.59 -4.38 0.90
C ALA A 186 8.94 -5.52 0.10
N LEU A 187 9.47 -6.76 0.19
CA LEU A 187 8.86 -7.94 -0.44
C LEU A 187 7.48 -8.27 0.14
N GLU A 188 7.28 -8.15 1.44
CA GLU A 188 5.96 -8.33 2.07
C GLU A 188 4.95 -7.31 1.53
N VAL A 189 5.36 -6.05 1.35
CA VAL A 189 4.53 -5.00 0.73
C VAL A 189 4.17 -5.36 -0.71
N GLN A 190 5.14 -5.76 -1.53
CA GLN A 190 4.91 -6.16 -2.93
C GLN A 190 3.98 -7.37 -3.05
N ASN A 191 4.17 -8.40 -2.22
CA ASN A 191 3.28 -9.56 -2.18
C ASN A 191 1.84 -9.17 -1.81
N SER A 192 1.68 -8.26 -0.84
CA SER A 192 0.36 -7.73 -0.45
C SER A 192 -0.32 -6.96 -1.60
N LEU A 193 0.45 -6.19 -2.37
CA LEU A 193 -0.04 -5.49 -3.58
C LEU A 193 -0.52 -6.48 -4.64
N ALA A 194 0.30 -7.48 -4.97
CA ALA A 194 -0.04 -8.49 -5.97
C ALA A 194 -1.32 -9.27 -5.59
N MET A 195 -1.45 -9.67 -4.32
CA MET A 195 -2.65 -10.33 -3.81
C MET A 195 -3.90 -9.43 -3.87
N ARG A 196 -3.74 -8.12 -3.65
CA ARG A 196 -4.83 -7.14 -3.80
C ARG A 196 -5.27 -7.01 -5.26
N GLU A 197 -4.35 -6.97 -6.21
CA GLU A 197 -4.66 -6.90 -7.64
C GLU A 197 -5.41 -8.13 -8.13
N ILE A 198 -4.96 -9.32 -7.75
CA ILE A 198 -5.63 -10.60 -8.08
C ILE A 198 -7.08 -10.57 -7.55
N ARG A 199 -7.28 -10.18 -6.31
CA ARG A 199 -8.61 -10.10 -5.70
C ARG A 199 -9.51 -9.06 -6.37
N ASN A 200 -8.98 -7.88 -6.66
CA ASN A 200 -9.72 -6.83 -7.35
C ASN A 200 -10.12 -7.26 -8.77
N SER A 201 -9.24 -7.99 -9.45
CA SER A 201 -9.53 -8.56 -10.78
C SER A 201 -10.64 -9.60 -10.71
N ALA A 202 -10.56 -10.54 -9.76
CA ALA A 202 -11.62 -11.54 -9.53
C ALA A 202 -12.97 -10.90 -9.18
N ASN A 203 -12.98 -9.88 -8.31
CA ASN A 203 -14.20 -9.15 -7.96
C ASN A 203 -14.81 -8.44 -9.18
N ARG A 204 -13.98 -7.80 -10.03
CA ARG A 204 -14.47 -7.17 -11.28
C ARG A 204 -15.07 -8.20 -12.23
N GLN A 205 -14.45 -9.38 -12.36
CA GLN A 205 -14.98 -10.46 -13.19
C GLN A 205 -16.32 -10.97 -12.65
N ASN A 206 -16.42 -11.22 -11.34
CA ASN A 206 -17.66 -11.66 -10.71
C ASN A 206 -18.78 -10.63 -10.86
N ASN A 207 -18.51 -9.34 -10.58
CA ASN A 207 -19.50 -8.28 -10.74
C ASN A 207 -19.98 -8.15 -12.19
N CYS A 208 -19.07 -8.33 -13.16
CA CYS A 208 -19.42 -8.34 -14.58
C CYS A 208 -20.31 -9.55 -14.92
N PHE A 209 -19.98 -10.73 -14.43
CA PHE A 209 -20.77 -11.93 -14.61
C PHE A 209 -22.16 -11.81 -14.00
N GLU A 210 -22.27 -11.38 -12.74
CA GLU A 210 -23.54 -11.15 -12.04
C GLU A 210 -24.42 -10.14 -12.80
N SER A 211 -23.84 -8.97 -13.18
CA SER A 211 -24.59 -7.97 -13.95
C SER A 211 -25.09 -8.48 -15.29
N ASN A 212 -24.31 -9.31 -15.99
CA ASN A 212 -24.73 -9.92 -17.25
C ASN A 212 -25.82 -11.00 -17.04
N LEU A 213 -25.72 -11.77 -15.96
CA LEU A 213 -26.72 -12.75 -15.58
C LEU A 213 -28.05 -12.07 -15.26
N ASP A 214 -28.05 -11.03 -14.42
CA ASP A 214 -29.23 -10.25 -14.06
C ASP A 214 -29.93 -9.64 -15.27
N LYS A 215 -29.17 -9.07 -16.21
CA LYS A 215 -29.72 -8.55 -17.47
C LYS A 215 -30.35 -9.66 -18.31
N THR A 216 -29.73 -10.83 -18.36
CA THR A 216 -30.25 -11.97 -19.10
C THR A 216 -31.53 -12.50 -18.47
N LEU A 217 -31.56 -12.63 -17.15
CA LEU A 217 -32.75 -13.10 -16.42
C LEU A 217 -33.91 -12.12 -16.52
N SER A 218 -33.65 -10.80 -16.38
CA SER A 218 -34.68 -9.77 -16.49
C SER A 218 -35.29 -9.73 -17.90
N ALA A 219 -34.45 -9.74 -18.95
CA ALA A 219 -34.92 -9.81 -20.32
C ALA A 219 -35.68 -11.12 -20.61
N SER A 220 -35.21 -12.23 -20.09
CA SER A 220 -35.88 -13.52 -20.20
C SER A 220 -37.25 -13.52 -19.52
N ALA A 221 -37.35 -12.94 -18.31
CA ALA A 221 -38.63 -12.87 -17.59
C ALA A 221 -39.71 -12.10 -18.37
N GLU A 222 -39.33 -10.96 -19.00
CA GLU A 222 -40.26 -10.20 -19.84
C GLU A 222 -40.68 -10.99 -21.10
N GLN A 223 -39.73 -11.63 -21.77
CA GLN A 223 -39.98 -12.50 -22.90
C GLN A 223 -40.89 -13.67 -22.53
N MET A 224 -40.61 -14.36 -21.41
CA MET A 224 -41.39 -15.47 -20.93
C MET A 224 -42.82 -15.06 -20.56
N LYS A 225 -43.00 -13.88 -19.96
CA LYS A 225 -44.35 -13.33 -19.67
C LYS A 225 -45.17 -13.16 -20.92
N ALA A 226 -44.59 -12.62 -21.98
CA ALA A 226 -45.26 -12.45 -23.26
C ALA A 226 -45.56 -13.79 -23.96
N ILE A 227 -44.63 -14.73 -23.94
CA ILE A 227 -44.77 -16.04 -24.57
C ILE A 227 -45.82 -16.90 -23.84
N ASN A 228 -45.78 -16.93 -22.50
CA ASN A 228 -46.77 -17.67 -21.71
C ASN A 228 -48.18 -17.16 -21.96
N TYR A 229 -48.38 -15.85 -22.09
CA TYR A 229 -49.68 -15.30 -22.48
C TYR A 229 -50.23 -15.90 -23.78
N PHE A 230 -49.45 -16.04 -24.84
CA PHE A 230 -49.87 -16.64 -26.10
C PHE A 230 -50.13 -18.15 -26.01
N ILE A 231 -49.39 -18.84 -25.17
CA ILE A 231 -49.59 -20.30 -24.94
C ILE A 231 -50.86 -20.49 -24.08
N ASP A 232 -51.01 -19.76 -22.97
CA ASP A 232 -52.11 -19.97 -22.00
C ASP A 232 -53.47 -19.52 -22.58
N THR A 233 -53.47 -18.62 -23.53
CA THR A 233 -54.70 -18.13 -24.21
C THR A 233 -54.97 -18.82 -25.52
N ASP A 234 -54.17 -19.78 -25.95
CA ASP A 234 -54.24 -20.47 -27.25
C ASP A 234 -54.20 -19.53 -28.46
N ASN A 235 -53.47 -18.39 -28.31
CA ASN A 235 -53.37 -17.32 -29.30
C ASN A 235 -52.03 -17.30 -30.06
N LEU A 236 -51.35 -18.41 -30.13
CA LEU A 236 -50.08 -18.51 -30.88
C LEU A 236 -50.23 -18.17 -32.36
N ASP A 237 -51.45 -18.29 -32.93
CA ASP A 237 -51.75 -17.92 -34.32
C ASP A 237 -51.71 -16.44 -34.64
N LEU A 238 -51.61 -15.57 -33.62
CA LEU A 238 -51.31 -14.15 -33.78
C LEU A 238 -49.85 -13.88 -34.12
N LEU A 239 -48.98 -14.84 -33.95
CA LEU A 239 -47.56 -14.75 -34.30
C LEU A 239 -47.35 -15.37 -35.69
N ASP A 240 -46.48 -14.77 -36.49
CA ASP A 240 -46.04 -15.43 -37.74
C ASP A 240 -45.17 -16.65 -37.43
N ASP A 241 -45.02 -17.56 -38.41
CA ASP A 241 -44.33 -18.85 -38.20
C ASP A 241 -42.90 -18.69 -37.69
N ASN A 242 -42.19 -17.62 -38.09
CA ASN A 242 -40.83 -17.34 -37.58
C ASN A 242 -40.86 -16.90 -36.15
N LEU A 243 -41.85 -16.13 -35.73
CA LEU A 243 -42.00 -15.69 -34.32
C LEU A 243 -42.48 -16.85 -33.44
N LYS A 244 -43.39 -17.73 -33.96
CA LYS A 244 -43.83 -18.96 -33.25
C LYS A 244 -42.64 -19.85 -32.93
N GLU A 245 -41.78 -20.13 -33.91
CA GLU A 245 -40.61 -20.98 -33.72
C GLU A 245 -39.67 -20.40 -32.63
N ILE A 246 -39.44 -19.11 -32.67
CA ILE A 246 -38.59 -18.42 -31.67
C ILE A 246 -39.25 -18.39 -30.30
N ALA A 247 -40.55 -18.20 -30.19
CA ALA A 247 -41.31 -18.24 -28.95
C ALA A 247 -41.21 -19.61 -28.31
N LEU A 248 -41.44 -20.71 -29.07
CA LEU A 248 -41.32 -22.06 -28.58
C LEU A 248 -39.88 -22.44 -28.18
N LEU A 249 -38.89 -22.00 -28.97
CA LEU A 249 -37.47 -22.20 -28.59
C LEU A 249 -37.11 -21.50 -27.27
N ARG A 250 -37.58 -20.27 -27.09
CA ARG A 250 -37.34 -19.52 -25.84
C ARG A 250 -38.10 -20.14 -24.68
N TYR A 251 -39.32 -20.57 -24.91
CA TYR A 251 -40.11 -21.27 -23.89
C TYR A 251 -39.42 -22.56 -23.37
N ALA A 252 -38.88 -23.36 -24.28
CA ALA A 252 -38.12 -24.57 -23.96
C ALA A 252 -36.78 -24.25 -23.25
N ASN A 253 -36.23 -23.05 -23.42
CA ASN A 253 -34.90 -22.66 -22.94
C ASN A 253 -34.93 -21.30 -22.25
N PRO A 254 -35.63 -21.10 -21.13
CA PRO A 254 -35.93 -19.78 -20.53
C PRO A 254 -34.70 -19.05 -19.99
N TYR A 255 -33.64 -19.76 -19.63
CA TYR A 255 -32.44 -19.18 -18.98
C TYR A 255 -31.23 -19.05 -19.92
N LEU A 256 -31.32 -19.56 -21.16
CA LEU A 256 -30.19 -19.49 -22.06
C LEU A 256 -29.96 -18.05 -22.58
N PRO A 257 -28.70 -17.60 -22.68
CA PRO A 257 -28.36 -16.33 -23.31
C PRO A 257 -28.69 -16.35 -24.80
N LEU A 258 -28.95 -15.16 -25.38
CA LEU A 258 -29.35 -15.07 -26.80
C LEU A 258 -28.33 -15.66 -27.77
N SER A 259 -27.05 -15.64 -27.44
CA SER A 259 -25.99 -16.25 -28.25
C SER A 259 -26.15 -17.78 -28.37
N GLU A 260 -26.53 -18.43 -27.29
CA GLU A 260 -26.76 -19.89 -27.29
C GLU A 260 -28.08 -20.25 -27.97
N LEU A 261 -29.13 -19.42 -27.80
CA LEU A 261 -30.39 -19.62 -28.55
C LEU A 261 -30.20 -19.47 -30.06
N VAL A 262 -29.33 -18.58 -30.52
CA VAL A 262 -28.97 -18.46 -31.94
C VAL A 262 -28.35 -19.76 -32.47
N ASN A 263 -27.44 -20.34 -31.69
CA ASN A 263 -26.79 -21.62 -32.05
C ASN A 263 -27.79 -22.76 -32.11
N LEU A 264 -28.76 -22.84 -31.18
CA LEU A 264 -29.80 -23.83 -31.17
C LEU A 264 -30.79 -23.69 -32.33
N LEU A 265 -31.08 -22.44 -32.76
CA LEU A 265 -32.00 -22.20 -33.88
C LEU A 265 -31.46 -22.74 -35.23
N GLY A 266 -30.12 -22.90 -35.34
CA GLY A 266 -29.48 -23.47 -36.54
C GLY A 266 -29.68 -22.68 -37.83
N LYS A 267 -30.28 -21.48 -37.78
CA LYS A 267 -30.55 -20.57 -38.90
C LYS A 267 -29.50 -19.47 -38.95
N ASN A 268 -29.27 -18.90 -40.12
CA ASN A 268 -28.36 -17.79 -40.32
C ASN A 268 -28.98 -16.47 -39.79
N ILE A 269 -29.13 -16.36 -38.46
CA ILE A 269 -29.68 -15.20 -37.78
C ILE A 269 -28.63 -14.65 -36.80
N SER A 270 -28.50 -13.34 -36.78
CA SER A 270 -27.62 -12.70 -35.79
C SER A 270 -28.30 -12.61 -34.41
N ARG A 271 -27.47 -12.46 -33.34
CA ARG A 271 -27.97 -12.16 -31.98
C ARG A 271 -28.93 -10.94 -31.97
N ALA A 272 -28.59 -9.90 -32.73
CA ALA A 272 -29.42 -8.70 -32.84
C ALA A 272 -30.75 -9.00 -33.54
N GLY A 273 -30.73 -9.85 -34.58
CA GLY A 273 -31.94 -10.29 -35.29
C GLY A 273 -32.85 -11.15 -34.41
N LEU A 274 -32.30 -12.03 -33.60
CA LEU A 274 -33.07 -12.81 -32.63
C LEU A 274 -33.69 -11.89 -31.55
N LYS A 275 -32.91 -10.96 -31.00
CA LYS A 275 -33.41 -9.97 -30.05
C LYS A 275 -34.59 -9.18 -30.62
N TYR A 276 -34.44 -8.62 -31.83
CA TYR A 276 -35.50 -7.88 -32.50
C TYR A 276 -36.80 -8.68 -32.62
N ARG A 277 -36.74 -9.98 -32.94
CA ARG A 277 -37.91 -10.84 -33.02
C ARG A 277 -38.56 -11.13 -31.68
N LEU A 278 -37.76 -11.32 -30.62
CA LEU A 278 -38.28 -11.47 -29.26
C LEU A 278 -38.94 -10.15 -28.79
N ASP A 279 -38.34 -9.01 -29.07
CA ASP A 279 -38.91 -7.70 -28.74
C ASP A 279 -40.25 -7.51 -29.51
N LYS A 280 -40.35 -7.96 -30.77
CA LYS A 280 -41.62 -7.91 -31.57
C LYS A 280 -42.72 -8.79 -30.93
N ILE A 281 -42.37 -9.95 -30.35
CA ILE A 281 -43.35 -10.79 -29.61
C ILE A 281 -43.87 -10.02 -28.38
N ILE A 282 -42.99 -9.33 -27.64
CA ILE A 282 -43.39 -8.49 -26.51
C ILE A 282 -44.30 -7.35 -26.95
N ASP A 283 -44.01 -6.69 -28.09
CA ASP A 283 -44.83 -5.60 -28.62
C ASP A 283 -46.23 -6.09 -29.01
N ILE A 284 -46.33 -7.27 -29.63
CA ILE A 284 -47.63 -7.88 -29.99
C ILE A 284 -48.40 -8.22 -28.70
N TYR A 285 -47.75 -8.75 -27.69
CA TYR A 285 -48.33 -9.02 -26.38
C TYR A 285 -48.91 -7.75 -25.75
N LYS A 286 -48.10 -6.65 -25.66
CA LYS A 286 -48.54 -5.38 -25.09
C LYS A 286 -49.78 -4.82 -25.80
N LYS A 287 -49.78 -4.86 -27.15
CA LYS A 287 -50.91 -4.41 -27.94
C LYS A 287 -52.19 -5.23 -27.68
N ASN A 288 -52.09 -6.55 -27.56
CA ASN A 288 -53.22 -7.41 -27.29
C ASN A 288 -53.80 -7.26 -25.90
N LYS A 289 -52.96 -6.87 -24.93
CA LYS A 289 -53.37 -6.67 -23.53
C LYS A 289 -53.89 -5.26 -23.24
N GLY A 290 -53.76 -4.32 -24.18
CA GLY A 290 -54.13 -2.91 -23.99
C GLY A 290 -53.18 -2.13 -23.07
N GLU A 291 -52.01 -2.66 -22.82
CA GLU A 291 -50.93 -1.98 -22.12
C GLU A 291 -50.13 -1.17 -23.17
N ASN A 292 -50.40 0.16 -23.26
CA ASN A 292 -49.61 1.10 -24.09
C ASN A 292 -48.42 1.66 -23.31
#